data_dac107c9446376bf44dff488fe7bc808
#
_entry.id   dac107c9446376bf44dff488fe7bc808
#
_cell.length_a   1.000
_cell.length_b   1.000
_cell.length_c   1.000
_cell.angle_alpha   90.00
_cell.angle_beta   90.00
_cell.angle_gamma   90.00
#
_symmetry.space_group_name_H-M   'P 1'
#
loop_
_entity.id
_entity.type
_entity.pdbx_description
1 polymer ?
#
loop_
_entity_poly.entity_id
_entity_poly.type
_entity_poly.pdbx_seq_one_letter_code
_entity_poly.pdbx_strand_id
1 'polypeptide(L)'
;MAAATDSSTGSCSGAVRLPRSPPLKVLAEQLRRDVEGSPGAWRLSRAAAGRRPLELAAVWMQGTMVAADGGEARLRDPSGAFSVCGLERVPRGRPCLVPGKYVMVMGVVQSCNPEPCLQAVKMTDLSDNPIHESMWELEVEDLHKNIP
;
A
#
# COMPACT_ATOMS: atom_id res chain seq x y z
N MET A 1 -13.86 3.32 -24.81
CA MET A 1 -13.37 3.46 -24.62
C MET A 1 -13.24 3.86 -24.14
N ALA A 2 -13.20 3.89 -23.93
CA ALA A 2 -12.85 4.15 -23.49
C ALA A 2 -12.55 4.62 -23.08
N ALA A 3 -12.62 4.79 -22.94
CA ALA A 3 -12.15 5.12 -22.59
C ALA A 3 -11.84 5.78 -22.36
N ALA A 4 -11.96 5.96 -22.35
CA ALA A 4 -11.50 6.48 -22.17
C ALA A 4 -11.28 7.17 -21.88
N THR A 5 -11.46 7.31 -21.83
CA THR A 5 -11.06 7.88 -21.60
C THR A 5 -10.73 8.39 -21.15
N ASP A 6 -10.77 8.58 -20.92
CA ASP A 6 -10.18 9.05 -20.50
C ASP A 6 -9.74 9.58 -20.20
N SER A 7 -9.76 9.86 -20.11
CA SER A 7 -9.07 10.35 -19.85
C SER A 7 -8.78 11.02 -19.41
N SER A 8 -8.84 11.29 -19.41
CA SER A 8 -8.49 11.95 -18.98
C SER A 8 -8.38 12.40 -18.36
N THR A 9 -8.47 12.53 -17.92
CA THR A 9 -8.29 13.10 -17.27
C THR A 9 -7.59 13.23 -16.61
N GLY A 10 -7.21 13.06 -16.58
CA GLY A 10 -6.41 13.06 -15.86
C GLY A 10 -6.03 13.86 -15.04
N SER A 11 -6.10 14.16 -14.72
CA SER A 11 -5.78 14.90 -13.92
C SER A 11 -6.14 14.84 -12.90
N CYS A 12 -6.35 14.59 -12.81
CA CYS A 12 -6.63 14.88 -11.92
C CYS A 12 -6.42 14.79 -10.82
N SER A 13 -6.30 15.35 -10.68
CA SER A 13 -6.08 15.66 -9.35
C SER A 13 -6.74 14.69 -8.46
N GLY A 14 -6.06 13.90 -7.80
CA GLY A 14 -6.58 12.98 -6.84
C GLY A 14 -7.25 11.75 -7.39
N ALA A 15 -7.45 11.69 -8.67
CA ALA A 15 -7.99 10.48 -9.26
C ALA A 15 -6.88 9.43 -9.30
N VAL A 16 -7.16 8.25 -8.79
CA VAL A 16 -6.22 7.14 -8.80
C VAL A 16 -6.73 6.11 -9.78
N ARG A 17 -5.91 5.78 -10.75
CA ARG A 17 -6.26 4.74 -11.70
C ARG A 17 -6.08 3.38 -11.05
N LEU A 18 -7.02 2.50 -11.30
CA LEU A 18 -6.89 1.14 -10.83
C LEU A 18 -5.76 0.46 -11.60
N PRO A 19 -4.88 -0.26 -10.92
CA PRO A 19 -3.79 -0.95 -11.59
C PRO A 19 -4.31 -2.09 -12.45
N ARG A 20 -3.57 -2.41 -13.49
CA ARG A 20 -3.91 -3.53 -14.35
C ARG A 20 -3.59 -4.86 -13.70
N SER A 21 -2.56 -4.89 -12.89
CA SER A 21 -2.15 -6.09 -12.18
C SER A 21 -2.64 -6.03 -10.74
N PRO A 22 -2.79 -7.17 -10.08
CA PRO A 22 -3.17 -7.18 -8.67
C PRO A 22 -2.17 -6.43 -7.82
N PRO A 23 -2.60 -5.82 -6.72
CA PRO A 23 -1.67 -5.16 -5.82
C PRO A 23 -0.71 -6.17 -5.20
N LEU A 24 0.52 -5.74 -5.03
CA LEU A 24 1.56 -6.58 -4.45
C LEU A 24 1.56 -6.41 -2.94
N LYS A 25 1.53 -7.52 -2.21
CA LYS A 25 1.63 -7.49 -0.76
C LYS A 25 3.07 -7.19 -0.36
N VAL A 26 3.25 -6.17 0.47
CA VAL A 26 4.59 -5.75 0.91
C VAL A 26 4.57 -5.34 2.36
N LEU A 27 5.76 -5.36 2.98
CA LEU A 27 5.98 -4.81 4.31
C LEU A 27 6.60 -3.43 4.19
N ALA A 28 6.43 -2.62 5.24
CA ALA A 28 6.96 -1.26 5.25
C ALA A 28 8.46 -1.22 4.98
N GLU A 29 9.19 -2.15 5.57
CA GLU A 29 10.64 -2.22 5.41
C GLU A 29 11.05 -2.45 3.97
N GLN A 30 10.28 -3.25 3.23
CA GLN A 30 10.59 -3.50 1.83
C GLN A 30 10.47 -2.22 1.00
N LEU A 31 9.44 -1.41 1.27
CA LEU A 31 9.30 -0.14 0.57
C LEU A 31 10.39 0.84 0.92
N ARG A 32 10.82 0.85 2.20
CA ARG A 32 11.83 1.78 2.63
C ARG A 32 13.21 1.41 2.11
N ARG A 33 13.51 0.13 2.01
CA ARG A 33 14.86 -0.35 1.76
C ARG A 33 15.11 -0.82 0.33
N ASP A 34 14.13 -1.45 -0.28
CA ASP A 34 14.34 -2.18 -1.51
C ASP A 34 13.71 -1.55 -2.75
N VAL A 35 13.10 -0.38 -2.61
CA VAL A 35 12.42 0.27 -3.74
C VAL A 35 13.29 1.34 -4.34
N GLU A 36 13.32 1.39 -5.65
CA GLU A 36 14.03 2.41 -6.40
C GLU A 36 13.13 2.96 -7.50
N GLY A 37 13.52 4.12 -8.01
CA GLY A 37 12.75 4.77 -9.05
C GLY A 37 12.18 6.09 -8.58
N SER A 38 11.02 6.44 -9.13
CA SER A 38 10.36 7.71 -8.85
C SER A 38 8.85 7.51 -8.91
N PRO A 39 8.07 8.49 -8.45
CA PRO A 39 6.61 8.35 -8.48
C PRO A 39 6.11 7.99 -9.87
N GLY A 40 5.28 6.97 -9.94
CA GLY A 40 4.76 6.44 -11.18
C GLY A 40 5.63 5.38 -11.83
N ALA A 41 6.86 5.19 -11.33
CA ALA A 41 7.80 4.24 -11.92
C ALA A 41 8.63 3.54 -10.83
N TRP A 42 7.98 3.20 -9.72
CA TRP A 42 8.64 2.49 -8.63
C TRP A 42 8.89 1.03 -8.98
N ARG A 43 10.01 0.51 -8.53
CA ARG A 43 10.34 -0.91 -8.69
C ARG A 43 10.90 -1.47 -7.40
N LEU A 44 10.47 -2.68 -7.06
CA LEU A 44 10.98 -3.39 -5.90
C LEU A 44 12.14 -4.27 -6.34
N SER A 45 13.32 -3.99 -5.78
CA SER A 45 14.52 -4.74 -6.09
C SER A 45 14.44 -6.13 -5.46
N ARG A 46 14.85 -7.14 -6.21
CA ARG A 46 15.00 -8.50 -5.70
C ARG A 46 16.39 -9.03 -6.01
N ALA A 47 17.36 -8.10 -6.06
CA ALA A 47 18.73 -8.45 -6.40
C ALA A 47 19.34 -9.46 -5.43
N ALA A 48 19.01 -9.33 -4.15
CA ALA A 48 19.53 -10.24 -3.14
C ALA A 48 19.08 -11.69 -3.39
N ALA A 49 17.93 -11.88 -4.04
CA ALA A 49 17.43 -13.19 -4.39
C ALA A 49 17.81 -13.62 -5.81
N GLY A 50 18.56 -12.78 -6.52
CA GLY A 50 18.95 -13.07 -7.90
C GLY A 50 17.80 -13.00 -8.88
N ARG A 51 16.78 -12.22 -8.60
CA ARG A 51 15.58 -12.12 -9.42
C ARG A 51 15.39 -10.73 -9.95
N ARG A 52 14.60 -10.63 -11.03
CA ARG A 52 14.31 -9.35 -11.63
C ARG A 52 13.45 -8.50 -10.72
N PRO A 53 13.60 -7.16 -10.79
CA PRO A 53 12.75 -6.29 -9.99
C PRO A 53 11.29 -6.38 -10.41
N LEU A 54 10.39 -6.06 -9.48
CA LEU A 54 8.96 -6.03 -9.74
C LEU A 54 8.50 -4.59 -9.84
N GLU A 55 7.62 -4.31 -10.81
CA GLU A 55 6.98 -3.01 -10.87
C GLU A 55 5.98 -2.85 -9.74
N LEU A 56 6.00 -1.68 -9.10
CA LEU A 56 5.09 -1.37 -8.01
C LEU A 56 4.07 -0.34 -8.51
N ALA A 57 2.96 -0.82 -9.06
CA ALA A 57 1.86 0.05 -9.43
C ALA A 57 0.99 0.33 -8.21
N ALA A 58 0.58 -0.71 -7.53
CA ALA A 58 -0.17 -0.60 -6.30
C ALA A 58 0.32 -1.65 -5.32
N VAL A 59 0.13 -1.40 -4.05
CA VAL A 59 0.54 -2.33 -3.00
C VAL A 59 -0.61 -2.58 -2.06
N TRP A 60 -0.52 -3.71 -1.38
CA TRP A 60 -1.44 -4.10 -0.34
C TRP A 60 -0.61 -4.21 0.93
N MET A 61 -0.95 -3.39 1.93
CA MET A 61 -0.24 -3.39 3.21
C MET A 61 -1.24 -3.55 4.34
N GLN A 62 -0.77 -4.10 5.43
CA GLN A 62 -1.58 -4.23 6.64
C GLN A 62 -0.81 -3.69 7.81
N GLY A 63 -1.52 -3.17 8.80
CA GLY A 63 -0.86 -2.67 9.99
C GLY A 63 -1.85 -2.19 11.03
N THR A 64 -1.30 -1.89 12.20
CA THR A 64 -2.06 -1.33 13.31
C THR A 64 -2.08 0.18 13.19
N MET A 65 -3.26 0.76 13.30
CA MET A 65 -3.44 2.20 13.27
C MET A 65 -2.77 2.82 14.49
N VAL A 66 -1.83 3.72 14.25
CA VAL A 66 -1.13 4.43 15.33
C VAL A 66 -1.77 5.78 15.57
N ALA A 67 -2.07 6.49 14.49
CA ALA A 67 -2.66 7.83 14.58
C ALA A 67 -3.41 8.13 13.30
N ALA A 68 -4.42 8.99 13.39
CA ALA A 68 -5.17 9.44 12.22
C ALA A 68 -5.52 10.90 12.41
N ASP A 69 -5.43 11.68 11.34
CA ASP A 69 -5.71 13.11 11.39
C ASP A 69 -6.12 13.57 10.00
N GLY A 70 -7.36 14.05 9.89
CA GLY A 70 -7.88 14.46 8.60
C GLY A 70 -7.95 13.32 7.63
N GLY A 71 -7.33 13.49 6.47
CA GLY A 71 -7.28 12.44 5.45
C GLY A 71 -6.04 11.57 5.52
N GLU A 72 -5.29 11.65 6.62
CA GLU A 72 -4.03 10.93 6.74
C GLU A 72 -4.03 10.01 7.95
N ALA A 73 -3.26 8.94 7.85
CA ALA A 73 -3.09 8.02 8.95
C ALA A 73 -1.68 7.48 8.97
N ARG A 74 -1.25 7.06 10.14
CA ARG A 74 0.03 6.41 10.30
C ARG A 74 -0.20 5.02 10.87
N LEU A 75 0.42 4.04 10.25
CA LEU A 75 0.24 2.65 10.60
C LEU A 75 1.60 2.00 10.88
N ARG A 76 1.56 0.85 11.51
CA ARG A 76 2.77 0.10 11.83
C ARG A 76 2.54 -1.38 11.55
N ASP A 77 3.43 -1.97 10.78
CA ASP A 77 3.49 -3.42 10.63
C ASP A 77 4.71 -3.95 11.41
N PRO A 78 4.95 -5.27 11.42
CA PRO A 78 6.09 -5.79 12.18
C PRO A 78 7.45 -5.23 11.75
N SER A 79 7.55 -4.72 10.53
CA SER A 79 8.83 -4.24 10.02
C SER A 79 9.03 -2.75 10.18
N GLY A 80 7.99 -1.98 10.50
CA GLY A 80 8.11 -0.55 10.69
C GLY A 80 6.84 0.22 10.41
N ALA A 81 6.96 1.53 10.36
CA ALA A 81 5.82 2.42 10.18
C ALA A 81 5.69 2.87 8.74
N PHE A 82 4.47 3.20 8.35
CA PHE A 82 4.19 3.81 7.05
C PHE A 82 2.99 4.73 7.19
N SER A 83 2.87 5.66 6.24
CA SER A 83 1.81 6.66 6.24
C SER A 83 0.88 6.43 5.07
N VAL A 84 -0.37 6.89 5.23
CA VAL A 84 -1.38 6.79 4.20
C VAL A 84 -2.08 8.13 4.10
N CYS A 85 -2.27 8.62 2.89
CA CYS A 85 -3.00 9.86 2.65
C CYS A 85 -4.18 9.60 1.71
N GLY A 86 -5.03 10.62 1.54
CA GLY A 86 -6.17 10.51 0.65
C GLY A 86 -7.31 9.69 1.21
N LEU A 87 -7.35 9.49 2.52
CA LEU A 87 -8.37 8.66 3.14
C LEU A 87 -9.76 9.25 3.03
N GLU A 88 -9.87 10.56 2.87
CA GLU A 88 -11.18 11.20 2.71
C GLU A 88 -11.86 10.78 1.40
N ARG A 89 -11.12 10.21 0.46
CA ARG A 89 -11.67 9.76 -0.81
C ARG A 89 -11.95 8.27 -0.84
N VAL A 90 -11.60 7.56 0.21
CA VAL A 90 -11.78 6.12 0.25
C VAL A 90 -13.23 5.83 0.62
N PRO A 91 -13.97 5.05 -0.19
CA PRO A 91 -15.34 4.70 0.15
C PRO A 91 -15.36 3.94 1.47
N ARG A 92 -16.23 4.38 2.39
CA ARG A 92 -16.42 3.72 3.69
C ARG A 92 -15.15 3.60 4.51
N GLY A 93 -14.18 4.50 4.30
CA GLY A 93 -12.91 4.42 5.00
C GLY A 93 -12.94 4.82 6.46
N ARG A 94 -13.92 5.61 6.86
CA ARG A 94 -13.93 6.23 8.17
C ARG A 94 -13.91 5.28 9.35
N PRO A 95 -14.62 4.14 9.31
CA PRO A 95 -14.65 3.27 10.48
C PRO A 95 -13.29 2.73 10.91
N CYS A 96 -12.31 2.81 10.03
CA CYS A 96 -10.98 2.28 10.30
C CYS A 96 -10.04 3.28 10.94
N LEU A 97 -10.48 4.52 11.16
CA LEU A 97 -9.59 5.60 11.59
C LEU A 97 -9.55 5.74 13.11
N VAL A 98 -9.38 4.62 13.80
CA VAL A 98 -9.30 4.58 15.26
C VAL A 98 -7.99 3.92 15.65
N PRO A 99 -7.16 4.59 16.47
CA PRO A 99 -5.91 3.98 16.92
C PRO A 99 -6.15 2.61 17.57
N GLY A 100 -5.27 1.68 17.28
CA GLY A 100 -5.39 0.31 17.77
C GLY A 100 -6.07 -0.64 16.83
N LYS A 101 -6.79 -0.14 15.82
CA LYS A 101 -7.43 -1.01 14.85
C LYS A 101 -6.38 -1.60 13.90
N TYR A 102 -6.59 -2.85 13.53
CA TYR A 102 -5.74 -3.51 12.54
C TYR A 102 -6.45 -3.44 11.19
N VAL A 103 -5.79 -2.85 10.20
CA VAL A 103 -6.44 -2.54 8.92
C VAL A 103 -5.59 -2.99 7.74
N MET A 104 -6.26 -3.18 6.63
CA MET A 104 -5.63 -3.40 5.33
C MET A 104 -5.80 -2.15 4.50
N VAL A 105 -4.74 -1.74 3.81
CA VAL A 105 -4.77 -0.61 2.89
C VAL A 105 -4.25 -1.06 1.54
N MET A 106 -5.03 -0.78 0.50
CA MET A 106 -4.55 -0.89 -0.87
C MET A 106 -4.32 0.51 -1.37
N GLY A 107 -3.15 0.78 -1.93
CA GLY A 107 -2.84 2.12 -2.37
C GLY A 107 -1.69 2.17 -3.35
N VAL A 108 -1.44 3.36 -3.86
CA VAL A 108 -0.36 3.64 -4.79
C VAL A 108 0.78 4.28 -4.02
N VAL A 109 2.00 3.79 -4.25
CA VAL A 109 3.17 4.31 -3.55
C VAL A 109 3.45 5.72 -4.02
N GLN A 110 3.52 6.67 -3.08
CA GLN A 110 3.86 8.05 -3.39
C GLN A 110 5.32 8.36 -3.09
N SER A 111 5.81 7.84 -1.97
CA SER A 111 7.21 8.01 -1.62
C SER A 111 7.63 6.86 -0.73
N CYS A 112 8.93 6.64 -0.65
CA CYS A 112 9.48 5.54 0.13
C CYS A 112 10.43 6.03 1.23
N ASN A 113 10.82 7.27 1.19
CA ASN A 113 11.77 7.85 2.14
C ASN A 113 11.27 9.21 2.60
N PRO A 114 11.49 9.57 3.85
CA PRO A 114 12.14 8.79 4.91
C PRO A 114 11.27 7.66 5.43
N GLU A 115 9.97 7.71 5.15
CA GLU A 115 9.00 6.71 5.58
C GLU A 115 8.08 6.44 4.41
N PRO A 116 7.70 5.17 4.15
CA PRO A 116 6.79 4.89 3.03
C PRO A 116 5.47 5.64 3.19
N CYS A 117 4.97 6.14 2.08
CA CYS A 117 3.69 6.85 2.06
C CYS A 117 2.86 6.36 0.88
N LEU A 118 1.61 6.02 1.15
CA LEU A 118 0.68 5.54 0.14
C LEU A 118 -0.44 6.54 -0.07
N GLN A 119 -0.91 6.63 -1.32
CA GLN A 119 -2.19 7.26 -1.63
C GLN A 119 -3.24 6.14 -1.57
N ALA A 120 -4.18 6.24 -0.63
CA ALA A 120 -5.14 5.16 -0.41
C ALA A 120 -6.13 5.03 -1.57
N VAL A 121 -6.40 3.79 -1.94
CA VAL A 121 -7.47 3.43 -2.87
C VAL A 121 -8.60 2.75 -2.09
N LYS A 122 -8.23 1.90 -1.12
CA LYS A 122 -9.19 1.15 -0.35
C LYS A 122 -8.63 0.86 1.03
N MET A 123 -9.49 0.85 2.03
CA MET A 123 -9.11 0.48 3.40
C MET A 123 -10.18 -0.40 3.99
N THR A 124 -9.75 -1.42 4.72
CA THR A 124 -10.67 -2.37 5.34
C THR A 124 -10.22 -2.67 6.76
N ASP A 125 -11.17 -2.67 7.69
CA ASP A 125 -10.91 -3.03 9.09
C ASP A 125 -10.82 -4.55 9.19
N LEU A 126 -9.69 -5.05 9.67
CA LEU A 126 -9.45 -6.48 9.84
C LEU A 126 -9.40 -6.87 11.31
N SER A 127 -9.83 -5.98 12.20
CA SER A 127 -9.68 -6.20 13.64
C SER A 127 -10.55 -7.32 14.19
N ASP A 128 -11.56 -7.73 13.45
CA ASP A 128 -12.49 -8.76 13.92
C ASP A 128 -11.85 -10.13 14.05
N ASN A 129 -10.77 -10.37 13.33
CA ASN A 129 -10.12 -11.68 13.35
C ASN A 129 -8.62 -11.50 13.50
N PRO A 130 -8.07 -11.82 14.68
CA PRO A 130 -6.63 -11.62 14.93
C PRO A 130 -5.71 -12.46 14.05
N ILE A 131 -6.24 -13.43 13.34
CA ILE A 131 -5.39 -14.23 12.46
C ILE A 131 -4.81 -13.40 11.32
N HIS A 132 -5.50 -12.33 10.90
CA HIS A 132 -4.97 -11.46 9.85
C HIS A 132 -3.63 -10.88 10.25
N GLU A 133 -3.52 -10.40 11.46
CA GLU A 133 -2.29 -9.82 11.95
C GLU A 133 -1.19 -10.87 12.11
N SER A 134 -1.54 -12.02 12.69
CA SER A 134 -0.55 -13.05 12.98
C SER A 134 0.00 -13.71 11.71
N MET A 135 -0.76 -13.71 10.63
CA MET A 135 -0.36 -14.36 9.39
C MET A 135 0.24 -13.42 8.36
N TRP A 136 0.15 -12.11 8.59
CA TRP A 136 0.49 -11.16 7.54
C TRP A 136 1.93 -11.28 7.05
N GLU A 137 2.88 -11.34 7.95
CA GLU A 137 4.29 -11.43 7.57
C GLU A 137 4.56 -12.68 6.77
N LEU A 138 3.94 -13.79 7.18
CA LEU A 138 4.09 -15.06 6.45
C LEU A 138 3.46 -14.98 5.06
N GLU A 139 2.31 -14.32 4.94
CA GLU A 139 1.67 -14.15 3.64
C GLU A 139 2.54 -13.36 2.68
N VAL A 140 3.18 -12.31 3.17
CA VAL A 140 4.07 -11.51 2.34
C VAL A 140 5.27 -12.35 1.90
N GLU A 141 5.89 -13.07 2.82
CA GLU A 141 7.03 -13.92 2.50
C GLU A 141 6.66 -14.98 1.47
N ASP A 142 5.53 -15.63 1.67
CA ASP A 142 5.11 -16.70 0.77
C ASP A 142 4.86 -16.15 -0.64
N LEU A 143 4.21 -15.01 -0.73
CA LEU A 143 3.96 -14.40 -2.03
C LEU A 143 5.26 -14.12 -2.76
N HIS A 144 6.23 -13.51 -2.08
CA HIS A 144 7.47 -13.10 -2.74
C HIS A 144 8.33 -14.30 -3.13
N LYS A 145 8.22 -15.42 -2.44
CA LYS A 145 8.91 -16.63 -2.84
C LYS A 145 8.35 -17.22 -4.12
N ASN A 146 7.08 -16.97 -4.39
CA ASN A 146 6.39 -17.63 -5.50
C ASN A 146 6.24 -16.76 -6.76
N ILE A 147 6.67 -15.53 -6.72
CA ILE A 147 6.70 -14.69 -7.91
C ILE A 147 7.99 -14.94 -8.67
N PRO A 148 7.89 -15.39 -9.94
CA PRO A 148 9.06 -15.73 -10.74
C PRO A 148 10.06 -14.61 -10.93
#